data_c593ba7fd73feda217344c50120157a5
#
_entry.id   c593ba7fd73feda217344c50120157a5
#
_cell.length_a   1.000
_cell.length_b   1.000
_cell.length_c   1.000
_cell.angle_alpha   90.00
_cell.angle_beta   90.00
_cell.angle_gamma   90.00
#
_symmetry.space_group_name_H-M   'P 1'
#
loop_
_entity.id
_entity.type
_entity.pdbx_description
1 polymer ?
#
loop_
_entity_poly.entity_id
_entity_poly.type
_entity_poly.pdbx_seq_one_letter_code
_entity_poly.pdbx_strand_id
1 'polypeptide(L)'
;MKLKSTARNSVATVPSDYSGQERRFAQSVSESLDTLTGRRGQAIDRAVTFRDLLDTGILALAGGVLSQNGSQEIVNPNNPADGPTQLPTKPTNLTASGAFNAISLSWGLPPYNGHDYVEIYRYGSNNFSAAKGSGAFTRYYGDTYTWFDVGLGSQETWYYWIRAVNVDGVAGPFY
;
A
#
# COMPACT_ATOMS: atom_id res chain seq x y z
N MET A 1 12.78 5.03 24.82
CA MET A 1 13.37 6.37 25.08
C MET A 1 12.24 7.36 25.34
N LYS A 2 12.06 7.86 26.58
CA LYS A 2 11.01 8.87 26.87
C LYS A 2 11.52 10.23 26.38
N LEU A 3 10.90 10.77 25.35
CA LEU A 3 11.14 12.14 24.91
C LEU A 3 10.59 13.10 25.96
N LYS A 4 11.46 13.94 26.54
CA LYS A 4 11.03 15.00 27.46
C LYS A 4 10.09 15.95 26.74
N SER A 5 8.92 16.17 27.32
CA SER A 5 7.98 17.20 26.87
C SER A 5 8.67 18.55 26.93
N THR A 6 8.93 19.16 25.77
CA THR A 6 9.30 20.56 25.69
C THR A 6 8.09 21.41 26.12
N ALA A 7 8.36 22.46 26.90
CA ALA A 7 7.34 23.37 27.38
C ALA A 7 6.46 23.85 26.21
N ARG A 8 5.15 23.69 26.36
CA ARG A 8 4.17 24.20 25.38
C ARG A 8 4.27 25.72 25.40
N ASN A 9 4.47 26.34 24.22
CA ASN A 9 4.44 27.79 24.09
C ASN A 9 3.10 28.32 24.64
N SER A 10 3.16 29.35 25.49
CA SER A 10 1.95 30.00 26.00
C SER A 10 1.25 30.73 24.87
N VAL A 11 -0.06 30.56 24.73
CA VAL A 11 -0.86 31.45 23.90
C VAL A 11 -0.73 32.83 24.50
N ALA A 12 -0.52 33.85 23.64
CA ALA A 12 -0.38 35.23 24.09
C ALA A 12 -1.60 35.67 24.90
N THR A 13 -1.38 36.32 26.05
CA THR A 13 -2.47 36.92 26.81
C THR A 13 -3.02 38.13 26.06
N VAL A 14 -4.33 38.33 26.13
CA VAL A 14 -5.00 39.48 25.49
C VAL A 14 -4.54 40.77 26.17
N PRO A 15 -3.99 41.75 25.43
CA PRO A 15 -3.57 43.02 25.99
C PRO A 15 -4.69 43.76 26.74
N SER A 16 -4.32 44.50 27.77
CA SER A 16 -5.29 45.21 28.62
C SER A 16 -5.85 46.50 27.99
N ASP A 17 -5.21 46.96 26.95
CA ASP A 17 -5.52 48.21 26.23
C ASP A 17 -6.55 48.05 25.10
N TYR A 18 -7.00 46.82 24.85
CA TYR A 18 -8.03 46.55 23.84
C TYR A 18 -9.39 47.11 24.26
N SER A 19 -10.12 47.70 23.30
CA SER A 19 -11.50 48.09 23.48
C SER A 19 -12.42 46.87 23.85
N GLY A 20 -13.59 47.16 24.40
CA GLY A 20 -14.46 46.08 24.88
C GLY A 20 -14.84 45.04 23.82
N GLN A 21 -14.98 45.44 22.55
CA GLN A 21 -15.29 44.52 21.44
C GLN A 21 -14.09 43.74 21.00
N GLU A 22 -12.96 44.42 20.80
CA GLU A 22 -11.68 43.77 20.45
C GLU A 22 -11.23 42.77 21.50
N ARG A 23 -11.39 43.12 22.77
CA ARG A 23 -11.09 42.21 23.88
C ARG A 23 -11.92 40.94 23.83
N ARG A 24 -13.24 41.06 23.58
CA ARG A 24 -14.14 39.89 23.46
C ARG A 24 -13.73 39.00 22.28
N PHE A 25 -13.39 39.60 21.14
CA PHE A 25 -12.93 38.86 19.99
C PHE A 25 -11.60 38.14 20.28
N ALA A 26 -10.63 38.86 20.83
CA ALA A 26 -9.32 38.29 21.16
C ALA A 26 -9.43 37.17 22.22
N GLN A 27 -10.33 37.32 23.20
CA GLN A 27 -10.62 36.26 24.18
C GLN A 27 -11.23 35.03 23.54
N SER A 28 -12.20 35.20 22.63
CA SER A 28 -12.82 34.09 21.89
C SER A 28 -11.81 33.33 21.06
N VAL A 29 -10.91 34.04 20.37
CA VAL A 29 -9.82 33.39 19.59
C VAL A 29 -8.87 32.66 20.51
N SER A 30 -8.46 33.27 21.63
CA SER A 30 -7.58 32.63 22.62
C SER A 30 -8.22 31.36 23.20
N GLU A 31 -9.49 31.40 23.57
CA GLU A 31 -10.22 30.22 24.08
C GLU A 31 -10.35 29.11 23.04
N SER A 32 -10.59 29.47 21.79
CA SER A 32 -10.61 28.51 20.68
C SER A 32 -9.26 27.84 20.46
N LEU A 33 -8.16 28.62 20.51
CA LEU A 33 -6.81 28.10 20.41
C LEU A 33 -6.44 27.22 21.62
N ASP A 34 -6.85 27.58 22.82
CA ASP A 34 -6.63 26.77 24.02
C ASP A 34 -7.36 25.43 23.94
N THR A 35 -8.57 25.41 23.38
CA THR A 35 -9.31 24.17 23.14
C THR A 35 -8.63 23.32 22.09
N LEU A 36 -8.27 23.89 20.93
CA LEU A 36 -7.58 23.17 19.86
C LEU A 36 -6.21 22.63 20.27
N THR A 37 -5.51 23.34 21.17
CA THR A 37 -4.21 22.90 21.69
C THR A 37 -4.31 21.96 22.90
N GLY A 38 -5.54 21.66 23.35
CA GLY A 38 -5.79 20.79 24.49
C GLY A 38 -5.42 21.39 25.85
N ARG A 39 -5.37 22.73 25.95
CA ARG A 39 -5.14 23.45 27.21
C ARG A 39 -6.41 23.63 28.02
N ARG A 40 -7.55 23.70 27.32
CA ARG A 40 -8.89 23.87 27.88
C ARG A 40 -9.83 22.86 27.20
N GLY A 41 -10.88 22.43 27.90
CA GLY A 41 -11.85 21.47 27.39
C GLY A 41 -11.45 20.00 27.61
N GLN A 42 -12.18 19.12 26.97
CA GLN A 42 -11.89 17.69 27.04
C GLN A 42 -10.82 17.30 25.99
N ALA A 43 -10.10 16.21 26.26
CA ALA A 43 -9.04 15.74 25.38
C ALA A 43 -9.52 15.43 23.93
N ILE A 44 -10.79 15.09 23.78
CA ILE A 44 -11.41 14.80 22.47
C ILE A 44 -11.68 16.07 21.62
N ASP A 45 -11.73 17.24 22.27
CA ASP A 45 -12.05 18.51 21.60
C ASP A 45 -10.81 19.19 21.01
N ARG A 46 -9.61 18.65 21.31
CA ARG A 46 -8.36 19.20 20.77
C ARG A 46 -8.06 18.68 19.36
N ALA A 47 -7.34 19.47 18.61
CA ALA A 47 -6.81 19.01 17.31
C ALA A 47 -5.85 17.82 17.53
N VAL A 48 -6.02 16.78 16.73
CA VAL A 48 -5.13 15.63 16.72
C VAL A 48 -3.78 16.07 16.17
N THR A 49 -2.73 15.89 16.96
CA THR A 49 -1.37 16.20 16.54
C THR A 49 -0.74 14.96 15.89
N PHE A 50 0.31 15.21 15.12
CA PHE A 50 1.12 14.14 14.55
C PHE A 50 1.69 13.19 15.61
N ARG A 51 2.02 13.73 16.79
CA ARG A 51 2.48 12.95 17.93
C ARG A 51 1.39 12.04 18.48
N ASP A 52 0.14 12.50 18.52
CA ASP A 52 -0.96 11.67 19.00
C ASP A 52 -1.16 10.45 18.08
N LEU A 53 -0.98 10.64 16.78
CA LEU A 53 -1.07 9.54 15.81
C LEU A 53 0.08 8.53 15.97
N LEU A 54 1.27 8.98 16.33
CA LEU A 54 2.40 8.11 16.63
C LEU A 54 2.21 7.38 17.98
N ASP A 55 1.77 8.09 19.02
CA ASP A 55 1.60 7.54 20.36
C ASP A 55 0.44 6.51 20.42
N THR A 56 -0.58 6.70 19.58
CA THR A 56 -1.70 5.76 19.41
C THR A 56 -1.39 4.58 18.48
N GLY A 57 -0.23 4.59 17.82
CA GLY A 57 0.17 3.55 16.88
C GLY A 57 -0.55 3.59 15.54
N ILE A 58 -1.31 4.66 15.25
CA ILE A 58 -1.93 4.87 13.94
C ILE A 58 -0.85 5.18 12.89
N LEU A 59 0.23 5.85 13.30
CA LEU A 59 1.42 6.08 12.48
C LEU A 59 2.64 5.46 13.15
N ALA A 60 3.59 5.02 12.36
CA ALA A 60 4.89 4.55 12.84
C ALA A 60 6.03 5.31 12.14
N LEU A 61 7.15 5.46 12.86
CA LEU A 61 8.40 5.95 12.30
C LEU A 61 9.28 4.75 11.96
N ALA A 62 9.54 4.51 10.69
CA ALA A 62 10.53 3.55 10.25
C ALA A 62 11.89 4.23 10.19
N GLY A 63 12.86 3.73 10.98
CA GLY A 63 14.22 4.26 11.00
C GLY A 63 14.38 5.70 11.48
N GLY A 64 13.41 6.23 12.28
CA GLY A 64 13.45 7.61 12.80
C GLY A 64 13.02 8.68 11.80
N VAL A 65 12.64 8.30 10.60
CA VAL A 65 12.05 9.16 9.58
C VAL A 65 10.64 8.65 9.35
N LEU A 66 9.70 9.55 9.02
CA LEU A 66 8.42 9.12 8.46
C LEU A 66 8.73 8.37 7.18
N SER A 67 8.66 7.07 7.25
CA SER A 67 8.85 6.25 6.09
C SER A 67 7.58 6.36 5.24
N GLN A 68 7.71 7.07 4.16
CA GLN A 68 6.84 6.91 3.03
C GLN A 68 7.42 5.74 2.24
N ASN A 69 6.66 4.69 2.15
CA ASN A 69 7.00 3.53 1.32
C ASN A 69 7.15 4.03 -0.11
N GLY A 70 8.35 4.20 -0.64
CA GLY A 70 8.74 4.59 -2.00
C GLY A 70 7.85 5.53 -2.82
N SER A 71 6.58 5.65 -2.45
CA SER A 71 5.51 6.43 -3.07
C SER A 71 5.03 7.59 -2.22
N GLN A 72 5.70 7.96 -1.14
CA GLN A 72 5.25 9.02 -0.24
C GLN A 72 3.95 8.70 0.56
N GLU A 73 3.59 7.47 0.70
CA GLU A 73 2.40 7.05 1.42
C GLU A 73 2.69 6.86 2.91
N ILE A 74 1.82 7.38 3.78
CA ILE A 74 1.94 7.20 5.24
C ILE A 74 1.55 5.77 5.55
N VAL A 75 2.53 4.94 5.89
CA VAL A 75 2.29 3.53 6.21
C VAL A 75 1.56 3.41 7.54
N ASN A 76 0.39 2.79 7.52
CA ASN A 76 -0.32 2.38 8.74
C ASN A 76 0.20 1.01 9.18
N PRO A 77 0.96 0.91 10.29
CA PRO A 77 1.55 -0.36 10.73
C PRO A 77 0.50 -1.41 11.13
N ASN A 78 -0.75 -0.99 11.31
CA ASN A 78 -1.87 -1.88 11.63
C ASN A 78 -2.67 -2.30 10.38
N ASN A 79 -2.33 -1.78 9.20
CA ASN A 79 -2.93 -2.22 7.95
C ASN A 79 -2.05 -3.33 7.34
N PRO A 80 -2.53 -4.57 7.25
CA PRO A 80 -1.74 -5.65 6.66
C PRO A 80 -1.40 -5.42 5.17
N ALA A 81 -2.09 -4.49 4.49
CA ALA A 81 -1.74 -4.10 3.13
C ALA A 81 -0.47 -3.21 3.06
N ASP A 82 -0.11 -2.53 4.15
CA ASP A 82 1.04 -1.62 4.24
C ASP A 82 2.27 -2.30 4.88
N GLY A 83 2.23 -3.61 5.05
CA GLY A 83 3.37 -4.39 5.57
C GLY A 83 4.56 -4.40 4.59
N PRO A 84 5.74 -4.86 5.05
CA PRO A 84 6.90 -4.98 4.18
C PRO A 84 6.58 -5.91 3.00
N THR A 85 7.14 -5.58 1.85
CA THR A 85 7.05 -6.43 0.66
C THR A 85 7.45 -7.86 0.98
N GLN A 86 6.61 -8.79 0.65
CA GLN A 86 6.82 -10.22 0.89
C GLN A 86 7.33 -10.91 -0.36
N LEU A 87 7.95 -12.06 -0.18
CA LEU A 87 8.26 -12.95 -1.29
C LEU A 87 6.95 -13.42 -1.94
N PRO A 88 6.87 -13.38 -3.29
CA PRO A 88 5.67 -13.80 -3.98
C PRO A 88 5.34 -15.26 -3.70
N THR A 89 4.07 -15.52 -3.45
CA THR A 89 3.56 -16.87 -3.27
C THR A 89 3.49 -17.62 -4.60
N LYS A 90 3.57 -18.93 -4.55
CA LYS A 90 3.36 -19.77 -5.73
C LYS A 90 1.90 -19.69 -6.16
N PRO A 91 1.59 -19.40 -7.46
CA PRO A 91 0.22 -19.54 -7.96
C PRO A 91 -0.32 -20.96 -7.77
N THR A 92 -1.62 -21.11 -7.67
CA THR A 92 -2.30 -22.40 -7.44
C THR A 92 -3.38 -22.60 -8.47
N ASN A 93 -3.79 -23.86 -8.68
CA ASN A 93 -4.94 -24.22 -9.52
C ASN A 93 -4.91 -23.60 -10.93
N LEU A 94 -3.73 -23.56 -11.56
CA LEU A 94 -3.64 -23.12 -12.95
C LEU A 94 -4.45 -24.08 -13.84
N THR A 95 -5.41 -23.54 -14.55
CA THR A 95 -6.21 -24.25 -15.54
C THR A 95 -6.14 -23.53 -16.89
N ALA A 96 -6.16 -24.31 -17.95
CA ALA A 96 -6.21 -23.81 -19.31
C ALA A 96 -7.44 -24.40 -20.02
N SER A 97 -8.24 -23.55 -20.64
CA SER A 97 -9.43 -23.96 -21.40
C SER A 97 -9.37 -23.39 -22.80
N GLY A 98 -9.42 -24.27 -23.80
CA GLY A 98 -9.41 -23.86 -25.20
C GLY A 98 -10.74 -23.23 -25.62
N ALA A 99 -10.65 -22.20 -26.46
CA ALA A 99 -11.74 -21.56 -27.16
C ALA A 99 -11.37 -21.38 -28.64
N PHE A 100 -12.29 -20.84 -29.45
CA PHE A 100 -11.98 -20.59 -30.85
C PHE A 100 -10.85 -19.55 -30.97
N ASN A 101 -9.70 -19.97 -31.53
CA ASN A 101 -8.48 -19.16 -31.67
C ASN A 101 -7.96 -18.50 -30.36
N ALA A 102 -8.28 -19.06 -29.22
CA ALA A 102 -7.84 -18.54 -27.92
C ALA A 102 -7.73 -19.64 -26.87
N ILE A 103 -6.92 -19.39 -25.84
CA ILE A 103 -6.85 -20.20 -24.63
C ILE A 103 -7.09 -19.26 -23.44
N SER A 104 -8.08 -19.63 -22.62
CA SER A 104 -8.32 -18.96 -21.34
C SER A 104 -7.50 -19.64 -20.28
N LEU A 105 -6.71 -18.88 -19.55
CA LEU A 105 -6.02 -19.32 -18.32
C LEU A 105 -6.75 -18.77 -17.13
N SER A 106 -6.86 -19.60 -16.07
CA SER A 106 -7.27 -19.14 -14.76
C SER A 106 -6.42 -19.78 -13.67
N TRP A 107 -6.18 -19.05 -12.57
CA TRP A 107 -5.35 -19.51 -11.47
C TRP A 107 -5.81 -18.90 -10.15
N GLY A 108 -5.32 -19.43 -9.05
CA GLY A 108 -5.40 -18.81 -7.74
C GLY A 108 -4.05 -18.21 -7.37
N LEU A 109 -4.05 -17.11 -6.63
CA LEU A 109 -2.85 -16.54 -6.06
C LEU A 109 -3.08 -16.33 -4.56
N PRO A 110 -2.41 -17.13 -3.69
CA PRO A 110 -2.47 -16.87 -2.25
C PRO A 110 -1.99 -15.45 -1.93
N PRO A 111 -2.68 -14.72 -1.06
CA PRO A 111 -2.36 -13.31 -0.81
C PRO A 111 -0.96 -13.15 -0.23
N TYR A 112 -0.28 -12.09 -0.64
CA TYR A 112 0.98 -11.60 -0.07
C TYR A 112 1.09 -10.09 -0.32
N ASN A 113 1.88 -9.40 0.48
CA ASN A 113 2.03 -7.95 0.35
C ASN A 113 2.99 -7.59 -0.78
N GLY A 114 2.64 -6.55 -1.54
CA GLY A 114 3.45 -6.01 -2.61
C GLY A 114 3.36 -6.77 -3.93
N HIS A 115 2.22 -7.39 -4.24
CA HIS A 115 1.99 -7.96 -5.57
C HIS A 115 2.05 -6.87 -6.65
N ASP A 116 2.75 -7.13 -7.75
CA ASP A 116 2.82 -6.24 -8.90
C ASP A 116 2.17 -6.88 -10.14
N TYR A 117 2.72 -7.99 -10.62
CA TYR A 117 2.20 -8.68 -11.81
C TYR A 117 2.44 -10.18 -11.78
N VAL A 118 1.82 -10.88 -12.73
CA VAL A 118 2.07 -12.30 -13.02
C VAL A 118 2.81 -12.40 -14.34
N GLU A 119 3.91 -13.13 -14.37
CA GLU A 119 4.58 -13.53 -15.62
C GLU A 119 3.96 -14.82 -16.15
N ILE A 120 3.58 -14.79 -17.43
CA ILE A 120 2.98 -15.91 -18.14
C ILE A 120 3.91 -16.31 -19.28
N TYR A 121 4.49 -17.49 -19.17
CA TYR A 121 5.34 -18.09 -20.20
C TYR A 121 4.51 -19.06 -21.04
N ARG A 122 4.72 -19.06 -22.35
CA ARG A 122 4.08 -19.96 -23.31
C ARG A 122 5.10 -20.65 -24.18
N TYR A 123 4.89 -21.94 -24.44
CA TYR A 123 5.73 -22.69 -25.37
C TYR A 123 4.95 -23.81 -26.04
N GLY A 124 5.33 -24.17 -27.30
CA GLY A 124 4.62 -25.19 -28.10
C GLY A 124 4.92 -26.63 -27.69
N SER A 125 5.79 -26.86 -26.72
CA SER A 125 6.05 -28.18 -26.14
C SER A 125 6.18 -28.10 -24.62
N ASN A 126 5.97 -29.19 -23.92
CA ASN A 126 6.12 -29.28 -22.45
C ASN A 126 7.62 -29.24 -22.07
N ASN A 127 8.26 -28.11 -22.33
CA ASN A 127 9.67 -27.88 -22.03
C ASN A 127 9.85 -26.51 -21.38
N PHE A 128 9.81 -26.48 -20.04
CA PHE A 128 9.93 -25.25 -19.27
C PHE A 128 11.28 -24.54 -19.49
N SER A 129 12.37 -25.29 -19.60
CA SER A 129 13.70 -24.72 -19.81
C SER A 129 13.78 -23.97 -21.17
N ALA A 130 13.14 -24.51 -22.20
CA ALA A 130 13.06 -23.85 -23.50
C ALA A 130 12.13 -22.62 -23.45
N ALA A 131 10.98 -22.71 -22.77
CA ALA A 131 10.09 -21.58 -22.56
C ALA A 131 10.79 -20.41 -21.85
N LYS A 132 11.48 -20.69 -20.75
CA LYS A 132 12.27 -19.70 -20.00
C LYS A 132 13.45 -19.17 -20.82
N GLY A 133 14.14 -20.03 -21.54
CA GLY A 133 15.31 -19.67 -22.36
C GLY A 133 14.96 -18.80 -23.57
N SER A 134 13.72 -18.85 -24.08
CA SER A 134 13.26 -17.98 -25.14
C SER A 134 13.16 -16.51 -24.70
N GLY A 135 13.09 -16.23 -23.39
CA GLY A 135 12.91 -14.89 -22.85
C GLY A 135 11.55 -14.25 -23.13
N ALA A 136 10.67 -14.98 -23.84
CA ALA A 136 9.35 -14.47 -24.19
C ALA A 136 8.34 -14.80 -23.10
N PHE A 137 7.80 -13.77 -22.47
CA PHE A 137 6.72 -13.89 -21.49
C PHE A 137 5.80 -12.67 -21.56
N THR A 138 4.56 -12.86 -21.12
CA THR A 138 3.59 -11.77 -20.96
C THR A 138 3.52 -11.37 -19.50
N ARG A 139 3.48 -10.05 -19.24
CA ARG A 139 3.19 -9.50 -17.92
C ARG A 139 1.70 -9.20 -17.81
N TYR A 140 1.07 -9.75 -16.79
CA TYR A 140 -0.33 -9.52 -16.51
C TYR A 140 -0.48 -8.74 -15.19
N TYR A 141 -1.01 -7.52 -15.29
CA TYR A 141 -1.21 -6.58 -14.17
C TYR A 141 -2.66 -6.53 -13.67
N GLY A 142 -3.53 -7.43 -14.14
CA GLY A 142 -4.94 -7.40 -13.78
C GLY A 142 -5.24 -7.97 -12.40
N ASP A 143 -6.32 -7.49 -11.80
CA ASP A 143 -6.81 -7.94 -10.49
C ASP A 143 -7.63 -9.24 -10.58
N THR A 144 -8.00 -9.65 -11.77
CA THR A 144 -8.69 -10.92 -12.03
C THR A 144 -7.65 -11.99 -12.33
N TYR A 145 -7.71 -13.12 -11.67
CA TYR A 145 -6.77 -14.23 -11.91
C TYR A 145 -7.17 -15.04 -13.16
N THR A 146 -7.47 -14.32 -14.24
CA THR A 146 -7.83 -14.87 -15.56
C THR A 146 -7.17 -14.07 -16.67
N TRP A 147 -6.66 -14.76 -17.66
CA TRP A 147 -6.05 -14.13 -18.83
C TRP A 147 -6.37 -14.93 -20.11
N PHE A 148 -6.51 -14.23 -21.22
CA PHE A 148 -6.80 -14.84 -22.53
C PHE A 148 -5.61 -14.70 -23.46
N ASP A 149 -5.09 -15.84 -23.92
CA ASP A 149 -4.14 -15.90 -25.02
C ASP A 149 -4.94 -15.98 -26.33
N VAL A 150 -4.85 -14.94 -27.12
CA VAL A 150 -5.65 -14.78 -28.33
C VAL A 150 -4.78 -14.84 -29.60
N GLY A 151 -5.40 -15.08 -30.75
CA GLY A 151 -4.71 -15.12 -32.04
C GLY A 151 -3.94 -16.42 -32.25
N LEU A 152 -4.32 -17.49 -31.58
CA LEU A 152 -3.75 -18.82 -31.74
C LEU A 152 -4.32 -19.50 -32.99
N GLY A 153 -3.50 -20.35 -33.61
CA GLY A 153 -3.96 -21.22 -34.71
C GLY A 153 -4.95 -22.27 -34.18
N SER A 154 -5.85 -22.73 -35.03
CA SER A 154 -6.74 -23.82 -34.71
C SER A 154 -5.93 -25.13 -34.54
N GLN A 155 -6.27 -25.92 -33.53
CA GLN A 155 -5.62 -27.23 -33.23
C GLN A 155 -4.17 -27.11 -32.75
N GLU A 156 -3.68 -25.93 -32.38
CA GLU A 156 -2.39 -25.78 -31.73
C GLU A 156 -2.43 -26.19 -30.27
N THR A 157 -1.37 -26.84 -29.82
CA THR A 157 -1.19 -27.20 -28.39
C THR A 157 -0.16 -26.28 -27.78
N TRP A 158 -0.52 -25.64 -26.67
CA TRP A 158 0.35 -24.73 -25.95
C TRP A 158 0.46 -25.15 -24.49
N TYR A 159 1.65 -24.94 -23.91
CA TYR A 159 1.98 -25.18 -22.51
C TYR A 159 2.28 -23.86 -21.85
N TYR A 160 1.81 -23.69 -20.61
CA TYR A 160 1.91 -22.46 -19.85
C TYR A 160 2.54 -22.67 -18.50
N TRP A 161 3.34 -21.70 -18.09
CA TRP A 161 3.92 -21.60 -16.75
C TRP A 161 3.73 -20.18 -16.27
N ILE A 162 3.33 -20.02 -15.02
CA ILE A 162 3.09 -18.72 -14.43
C ILE A 162 3.84 -18.56 -13.11
N ARG A 163 4.22 -17.34 -12.80
CA ARG A 163 4.75 -16.97 -11.49
C ARG A 163 4.35 -15.54 -11.15
N ALA A 164 4.22 -15.25 -9.84
CA ALA A 164 3.98 -13.90 -9.36
C ALA A 164 5.29 -13.15 -9.19
N VAL A 165 5.24 -11.83 -9.35
CA VAL A 165 6.35 -10.89 -9.14
C VAL A 165 5.86 -9.78 -8.23
N ASN A 166 6.69 -9.34 -7.30
CA ASN A 166 6.38 -8.24 -6.41
C ASN A 166 6.91 -6.89 -6.93
N VAL A 167 6.51 -5.81 -6.27
CA VAL A 167 6.90 -4.43 -6.63
C VAL A 167 8.41 -4.17 -6.57
N ASP A 168 9.18 -5.01 -5.87
CA ASP A 168 10.64 -4.94 -5.84
C ASP A 168 11.29 -5.71 -7.01
N GLY A 169 10.48 -6.27 -7.92
CA GLY A 169 10.94 -7.07 -9.06
C GLY A 169 11.39 -8.49 -8.68
N VAL A 170 11.11 -8.93 -7.45
CA VAL A 170 11.44 -10.29 -7.00
C VAL A 170 10.37 -11.24 -7.50
N ALA A 171 10.80 -12.28 -8.22
CA ALA A 171 9.92 -13.30 -8.77
C ALA A 171 9.79 -14.49 -7.82
N GLY A 172 8.57 -14.97 -7.65
CA GLY A 172 8.25 -16.17 -6.89
C GLY A 172 8.46 -17.46 -7.66
N PRO A 173 8.10 -18.59 -7.04
CA PRO A 173 8.19 -19.90 -7.69
C PRO A 173 7.12 -20.06 -8.78
N PHE A 174 7.45 -20.85 -9.81
CA PHE A 174 6.51 -21.22 -10.86
C PHE A 174 5.47 -22.26 -10.40
N TYR A 175 4.29 -22.16 -11.01
CA TYR A 175 3.29 -23.22 -11.02
C TYR A 175 3.71 -24.29 -12.02
#